data_b715580ec8803e049cc203dbbab8425c
#
_entry.id   b715580ec8803e049cc203dbbab8425c
#
_cell.length_a   1.000
_cell.length_b   1.000
_cell.length_c   1.000
_cell.angle_alpha   90.00
_cell.angle_beta   90.00
_cell.angle_gamma   90.00
#
_symmetry.space_group_name_H-M   'P 1'
#
loop_
_entity.id
_entity.type
_entity.pdbx_description
1 polymer ?
#
loop_
_entity_poly.entity_id
_entity_poly.type
_entity_poly.pdbx_seq_one_letter_code
_entity_poly.pdbx_strand_id
1 'polypeptide(L)'
;MQRLRVEPGSVVITRQAVDACFKQEFEQIVLGKRVVRNTHLEERLVQELVRCSADLGEFPTVVGNTMCTLDFYEGQGRLDGALCSYTEKDKQQYLRAAYEAGIRNIEMESSVLAAMCNACGLPAAVVCVTLLDRLEGDQISSPHEVLAEYQQRPQRLVGRFIKKCLSAA
;
A
#
# COMPACT_ATOMS: atom_id res chain seq x y z
N MET A 1 12.61 17.87 14.01
CA MET A 1 12.20 16.49 13.66
C MET A 1 10.93 16.58 12.82
N GLN A 2 11.05 16.50 11.50
CA GLN A 2 9.89 16.45 10.61
C GLN A 2 9.18 15.11 10.85
N ARG A 3 7.97 15.16 11.42
CA ARG A 3 7.10 13.98 11.50
C ARG A 3 6.72 13.63 10.06
N LEU A 4 7.21 12.52 9.55
CA LEU A 4 6.74 11.92 8.28
C LEU A 4 5.39 11.25 8.52
N ARG A 5 4.41 12.03 8.99
CA ARG A 5 3.05 11.56 9.17
C ARG A 5 2.42 11.42 7.79
N VAL A 6 1.93 10.25 7.48
CA VAL A 6 1.17 10.01 6.25
C VAL A 6 -0.28 10.39 6.57
N GLU A 7 -0.71 11.54 6.06
CA GLU A 7 -2.07 12.05 6.29
C GLU A 7 -3.07 11.38 5.33
N PRO A 8 -4.35 11.24 5.72
CA PRO A 8 -5.40 10.80 4.80
C PRO A 8 -5.39 11.63 3.51
N GLY A 9 -5.57 10.97 2.38
CA GLY A 9 -5.46 11.58 1.05
C GLY A 9 -4.04 11.61 0.48
N SER A 10 -3.01 11.19 1.23
CA SER A 10 -1.66 11.04 0.67
C SER A 10 -1.62 9.86 -0.30
N VAL A 11 -0.96 10.06 -1.44
CA VAL A 11 -0.67 8.98 -2.38
C VAL A 11 0.59 8.24 -1.92
N VAL A 12 0.53 6.92 -1.89
CA VAL A 12 1.68 6.06 -1.58
C VAL A 12 2.11 5.35 -2.85
N ILE A 13 3.33 5.64 -3.30
CA ILE A 13 4.00 4.86 -4.34
C ILE A 13 4.73 3.73 -3.61
N THR A 14 4.31 2.50 -3.86
CA THR A 14 4.80 1.33 -3.14
C THR A 14 6.20 0.96 -3.59
N ARG A 15 7.16 0.96 -2.65
CA ARG A 15 8.52 0.46 -2.90
C ARG A 15 8.55 -1.07 -2.85
N GLN A 16 7.92 -1.65 -1.83
CA GLN A 16 7.85 -3.09 -1.61
C GLN A 16 6.45 -3.46 -1.13
N ALA A 17 5.88 -4.51 -1.71
CA ALA A 17 4.70 -5.15 -1.16
C ALA A 17 5.16 -6.22 -0.16
N VAL A 18 4.65 -6.16 1.07
CA VAL A 18 5.04 -7.07 2.15
C VAL A 18 3.81 -7.71 2.78
N ASP A 19 3.96 -8.88 3.37
CA ASP A 19 2.91 -9.54 4.14
C ASP A 19 2.74 -8.92 5.55
N ALA A 20 1.84 -9.48 6.36
CA ALA A 20 1.61 -9.04 7.73
C ALA A 20 2.78 -9.36 8.69
N CYS A 21 3.77 -10.13 8.25
CA CYS A 21 5.04 -10.37 8.95
C CYS A 21 6.17 -9.48 8.41
N PHE A 22 5.85 -8.51 7.52
CA PHE A 22 6.77 -7.55 6.89
C PHE A 22 7.76 -8.18 5.90
N LYS A 23 7.42 -9.37 5.38
CA LYS A 23 8.22 -10.11 4.39
C LYS A 23 7.72 -9.86 2.97
N GLN A 24 8.65 -9.81 2.01
CA GLN A 24 8.35 -9.73 0.58
C GLN A 24 7.94 -11.09 0.01
N GLU A 25 6.90 -11.65 0.56
CA GLU A 25 6.42 -13.00 0.25
C GLU A 25 4.90 -13.00 0.08
N PHE A 26 4.41 -13.82 -0.85
CA PHE A 26 3.01 -14.16 -1.01
C PHE A 26 2.87 -15.68 -0.94
N GLU A 27 2.16 -16.16 0.05
CA GLU A 27 1.86 -17.57 0.22
C GLU A 27 0.55 -17.94 -0.42
N GLN A 28 0.55 -19.01 -1.18
CA GLN A 28 -0.62 -19.55 -1.86
C GLN A 28 -0.65 -21.08 -1.76
N ILE A 29 -1.84 -21.64 -1.64
CA ILE A 29 -2.05 -23.10 -1.74
C ILE A 29 -2.42 -23.44 -3.19
N VAL A 30 -1.60 -24.24 -3.84
CA VAL A 30 -1.81 -24.70 -5.22
C VAL A 30 -1.92 -26.23 -5.22
N LEU A 31 -3.08 -26.76 -5.59
CA LEU A 31 -3.37 -28.19 -5.57
C LEU A 31 -2.99 -28.87 -4.24
N GLY A 32 -3.33 -28.21 -3.12
CA GLY A 32 -3.04 -28.69 -1.76
C GLY A 32 -1.58 -28.49 -1.30
N LYS A 33 -0.72 -27.90 -2.11
CA LYS A 33 0.69 -27.65 -1.76
C LYS A 33 0.93 -26.17 -1.49
N ARG A 34 1.69 -25.87 -0.44
CA ARG A 34 2.13 -24.53 -0.11
C ARG A 34 3.15 -24.04 -1.14
N VAL A 35 2.88 -22.89 -1.75
CA VAL A 35 3.78 -22.21 -2.69
C VAL A 35 4.02 -20.82 -2.16
N VAL A 36 5.29 -20.40 -2.05
CA VAL A 36 5.69 -19.06 -1.66
C VAL A 36 6.28 -18.36 -2.88
N ARG A 37 5.79 -17.15 -3.18
CA ARG A 37 6.25 -16.32 -4.28
C ARG A 37 6.81 -15.01 -3.77
N ASN A 38 7.83 -14.51 -4.45
CA ASN A 38 8.38 -13.18 -4.21
C ASN A 38 7.41 -12.08 -4.66
N THR A 39 7.31 -11.00 -3.91
CA THR A 39 6.45 -9.84 -4.18
C THR A 39 7.24 -8.61 -4.62
N HIS A 40 8.35 -8.81 -5.33
CA HIS A 40 9.19 -7.74 -5.86
C HIS A 40 8.41 -6.83 -6.81
N LEU A 41 8.61 -5.51 -6.69
CA LEU A 41 8.09 -4.50 -7.60
C LEU A 41 9.22 -3.89 -8.43
N GLU A 42 8.91 -3.44 -9.64
CA GLU A 42 9.89 -2.89 -10.57
C GLU A 42 10.35 -1.49 -10.14
N GLU A 43 11.59 -1.39 -9.66
CA GLU A 43 12.20 -0.15 -9.16
C GLU A 43 12.15 0.99 -10.18
N ARG A 44 12.37 0.68 -11.46
CA ARG A 44 12.32 1.68 -12.53
C ARG A 44 10.93 2.31 -12.64
N LEU A 45 9.87 1.51 -12.57
CA LEU A 45 8.49 2.02 -12.58
C LEU A 45 8.20 2.89 -11.35
N VAL A 46 8.67 2.47 -10.17
CA VAL A 46 8.55 3.26 -8.93
C VAL A 46 9.21 4.64 -9.11
N GLN A 47 10.44 4.69 -9.62
CA GLN A 47 11.17 5.94 -9.84
C GLN A 47 10.48 6.84 -10.88
N GLU A 48 9.95 6.28 -11.97
CA GLU A 48 9.20 7.08 -12.97
C GLU A 48 7.90 7.64 -12.39
N LEU A 49 7.17 6.89 -11.57
CA LEU A 49 5.99 7.36 -10.88
C LEU A 49 6.32 8.50 -9.89
N VAL A 50 7.45 8.39 -9.17
CA VAL A 50 7.94 9.48 -8.29
C VAL A 50 8.20 10.75 -9.08
N ARG A 51 8.88 10.65 -10.23
CA ARG A 51 9.10 11.82 -11.11
C ARG A 51 7.78 12.41 -11.61
N CYS A 52 6.86 11.57 -12.07
CA CYS A 52 5.54 12.01 -12.51
C CYS A 52 4.75 12.69 -11.39
N SER A 53 4.86 12.22 -10.16
CA SER A 53 4.21 12.85 -9.00
C SER A 53 4.80 14.21 -8.68
N ALA A 54 6.12 14.37 -8.75
CA ALA A 54 6.78 15.65 -8.55
C ALA A 54 6.37 16.68 -9.61
N ASP A 55 6.30 16.24 -10.89
CA ASP A 55 5.85 17.08 -12.01
C ASP A 55 4.37 17.47 -11.90
N LEU A 56 3.54 16.60 -11.30
CA LEU A 56 2.11 16.86 -11.12
C LEU A 56 1.84 17.85 -9.98
N GLY A 57 2.48 17.66 -8.81
CA GLY A 57 2.44 18.59 -7.68
C GLY A 57 1.06 18.86 -7.05
N GLU A 58 0.05 18.02 -7.32
CA GLU A 58 -1.34 18.27 -6.94
C GLU A 58 -1.72 17.77 -5.54
N PHE A 59 -0.99 16.80 -5.00
CA PHE A 59 -1.32 16.15 -3.72
C PHE A 59 -0.07 15.59 -3.03
N PRO A 60 -0.13 15.40 -1.69
CA PRO A 60 0.97 14.80 -0.95
C PRO A 60 1.26 13.39 -1.48
N THR A 61 2.53 13.12 -1.77
CA THR A 61 2.99 11.79 -2.23
C THR A 61 4.16 11.34 -1.38
N VAL A 62 4.13 10.08 -0.97
CA VAL A 62 5.20 9.43 -0.22
C VAL A 62 5.61 8.14 -0.91
N VAL A 63 6.86 7.74 -0.73
CA VAL A 63 7.35 6.42 -1.12
C VAL A 63 7.53 5.59 0.13
N GLY A 64 6.97 4.39 0.14
CA GLY A 64 7.05 3.49 1.29
C GLY A 64 6.64 2.08 0.95
N ASN A 65 6.75 1.18 1.93
CA ASN A 65 6.27 -0.17 1.79
C ASN A 65 4.75 -0.22 2.01
N THR A 66 4.10 -1.12 1.30
CA THR A 66 2.67 -1.42 1.46
C THR A 66 2.52 -2.79 2.10
N MET A 67 1.83 -2.86 3.21
CA MET A 67 1.49 -4.13 3.86
C MET A 67 0.19 -4.66 3.25
N CYS A 68 0.27 -5.87 2.70
CA CYS A 68 -0.85 -6.59 2.11
C CYS A 68 -1.30 -7.68 3.08
N THR A 69 -2.54 -7.64 3.51
CA THR A 69 -3.10 -8.61 4.44
C THR A 69 -4.13 -9.50 3.77
N LEU A 70 -4.30 -10.71 4.28
CA LEU A 70 -5.30 -11.65 3.76
C LEU A 70 -6.68 -11.44 4.39
N ASP A 71 -6.74 -10.67 5.48
CA ASP A 71 -7.95 -10.36 6.24
C ASP A 71 -7.98 -8.88 6.61
N PHE A 72 -9.18 -8.32 6.56
CA PHE A 72 -9.42 -6.90 6.84
C PHE A 72 -9.38 -6.55 8.33
N TYR A 73 -9.69 -7.51 9.21
CA TYR A 73 -9.83 -7.26 10.65
C TYR A 73 -8.57 -7.67 11.43
N GLU A 74 -8.42 -8.96 11.78
CA GLU A 74 -7.30 -9.43 12.59
C GLU A 74 -5.96 -9.25 11.88
N GLY A 75 -5.88 -9.54 10.58
CA GLY A 75 -4.68 -9.35 9.77
C GLY A 75 -4.19 -7.90 9.71
N GLN A 76 -5.07 -6.94 9.94
CA GLN A 76 -4.75 -5.52 10.03
C GLN A 76 -4.67 -4.97 11.46
N GLY A 77 -4.81 -5.82 12.49
CA GLY A 77 -4.81 -5.41 13.89
C GLY A 77 -5.98 -4.47 14.23
N ARG A 78 -7.17 -4.67 13.63
CA ARG A 78 -8.37 -3.89 13.95
C ARG A 78 -9.02 -4.39 15.23
N LEU A 79 -9.62 -3.47 16.01
CA LEU A 79 -10.33 -3.79 17.25
C LEU A 79 -11.85 -3.87 17.07
N ASP A 80 -12.35 -3.51 15.90
CA ASP A 80 -13.77 -3.45 15.55
C ASP A 80 -14.30 -4.69 14.84
N GLY A 81 -13.47 -5.74 14.73
CA GLY A 81 -13.87 -7.04 14.18
C GLY A 81 -14.62 -7.92 15.16
N ALA A 82 -15.33 -8.93 14.65
CA ALA A 82 -16.03 -9.92 15.45
C ALA A 82 -15.10 -10.81 16.28
N LEU A 83 -13.87 -11.00 15.83
CA LEU A 83 -12.80 -11.72 16.52
C LEU A 83 -11.69 -10.71 16.83
N CYS A 84 -11.35 -10.57 18.11
CA CYS A 84 -10.29 -9.71 18.58
C CYS A 84 -9.72 -10.25 19.88
N SER A 85 -8.59 -10.97 19.82
CA SER A 85 -7.91 -11.57 20.98
C SER A 85 -6.72 -10.74 21.48
N TYR A 86 -6.52 -9.53 20.97
CA TYR A 86 -5.43 -8.60 21.27
C TYR A 86 -5.98 -7.26 21.78
N THR A 87 -5.13 -6.49 22.45
CA THR A 87 -5.48 -5.21 23.06
C THR A 87 -5.11 -4.03 22.17
N GLU A 88 -5.61 -2.83 22.49
CA GLU A 88 -5.17 -1.57 21.87
C GLU A 88 -3.64 -1.39 21.97
N LYS A 89 -3.04 -1.82 23.09
CA LYS A 89 -1.59 -1.76 23.26
C LYS A 89 -0.85 -2.64 22.25
N ASP A 90 -1.33 -3.86 22.02
CA ASP A 90 -0.74 -4.79 21.04
C ASP A 90 -0.87 -4.24 19.62
N LYS A 91 -2.05 -3.73 19.25
CA LYS A 91 -2.28 -3.02 17.98
C LYS A 91 -1.29 -1.88 17.79
N GLN A 92 -1.14 -1.00 18.79
CA GLN A 92 -0.23 0.14 18.70
C GLN A 92 1.24 -0.28 18.54
N GLN A 93 1.66 -1.33 19.23
CA GLN A 93 3.01 -1.88 19.10
C GLN A 93 3.23 -2.43 17.69
N TYR A 94 2.30 -3.21 17.17
CA TYR A 94 2.37 -3.77 15.83
C TYR A 94 2.42 -2.69 14.73
N LEU A 95 1.52 -1.70 14.80
CA LEU A 95 1.48 -0.61 13.81
C LEU A 95 2.73 0.27 13.87
N ARG A 96 3.32 0.49 15.04
CA ARG A 96 4.61 1.19 15.19
C ARG A 96 5.75 0.39 14.59
N ALA A 97 5.82 -0.92 14.85
CA ALA A 97 6.81 -1.80 14.24
C ALA A 97 6.68 -1.81 12.71
N ALA A 98 5.46 -1.85 12.18
CA ALA A 98 5.19 -1.72 10.76
C ALA A 98 5.72 -0.38 10.19
N TYR A 99 5.46 0.73 10.87
CA TYR A 99 5.97 2.04 10.48
C TYR A 99 7.50 2.10 10.48
N GLU A 100 8.15 1.54 11.49
CA GLU A 100 9.62 1.44 11.61
C GLU A 100 10.22 0.55 10.51
N ALA A 101 9.49 -0.49 10.08
CA ALA A 101 9.84 -1.33 8.93
C ALA A 101 9.63 -0.63 7.56
N GLY A 102 9.23 0.64 7.57
CA GLY A 102 9.03 1.44 6.35
C GLY A 102 7.65 1.32 5.73
N ILE A 103 6.70 0.64 6.37
CA ILE A 103 5.32 0.53 5.88
C ILE A 103 4.61 1.88 6.05
N ARG A 104 3.86 2.29 5.01
CA ARG A 104 3.15 3.57 4.98
C ARG A 104 1.66 3.43 4.73
N ASN A 105 1.21 2.28 4.27
CA ASN A 105 -0.21 1.94 4.13
C ASN A 105 -0.44 0.44 4.22
N ILE A 106 -1.70 0.08 4.40
CA ILE A 106 -2.19 -1.30 4.50
C ILE A 106 -3.32 -1.46 3.48
N GLU A 107 -3.30 -2.56 2.75
CA GLU A 107 -4.34 -2.95 1.79
C GLU A 107 -4.34 -4.48 1.61
N MET A 108 -4.94 -5.03 0.55
CA MET A 108 -5.18 -6.47 0.47
C MET A 108 -4.87 -7.10 -0.91
N GLU A 109 -4.30 -6.35 -1.86
CA GLU A 109 -4.12 -6.81 -3.26
C GLU A 109 -2.67 -6.75 -3.77
N SER A 110 -1.82 -5.90 -3.21
CA SER A 110 -0.48 -5.61 -3.75
C SER A 110 0.43 -6.82 -3.82
N SER A 111 0.41 -7.69 -2.81
CA SER A 111 1.29 -8.87 -2.79
C SER A 111 0.91 -9.90 -3.84
N VAL A 112 -0.40 -10.16 -4.05
CA VAL A 112 -0.82 -11.08 -5.10
C VAL A 112 -0.54 -10.52 -6.49
N LEU A 113 -0.79 -9.21 -6.71
CA LEU A 113 -0.45 -8.56 -7.97
C LEU A 113 1.04 -8.70 -8.28
N ALA A 114 1.91 -8.33 -7.35
CA ALA A 114 3.35 -8.41 -7.52
C ALA A 114 3.82 -9.86 -7.79
N ALA A 115 3.31 -10.82 -6.99
CA ALA A 115 3.66 -12.23 -7.14
C ALA A 115 3.26 -12.81 -8.51
N MET A 116 2.07 -12.48 -9.00
CA MET A 116 1.58 -12.95 -10.30
C MET A 116 2.33 -12.29 -11.46
N CYS A 117 2.58 -10.98 -11.40
CA CYS A 117 3.38 -10.29 -12.40
C CYS A 117 4.79 -10.87 -12.48
N ASN A 118 5.46 -11.08 -11.33
CA ASN A 118 6.78 -11.72 -11.30
C ASN A 118 6.78 -13.13 -11.92
N ALA A 119 5.76 -13.94 -11.61
CA ALA A 119 5.64 -15.27 -12.18
C ALA A 119 5.45 -15.25 -13.71
N CYS A 120 4.90 -14.17 -14.25
CA CYS A 120 4.71 -13.96 -15.67
C CYS A 120 5.85 -13.17 -16.35
N GLY A 121 6.88 -12.77 -15.60
CA GLY A 121 7.98 -11.93 -16.13
C GLY A 121 7.53 -10.51 -16.50
N LEU A 122 6.46 -10.00 -15.87
CA LEU A 122 5.92 -8.66 -16.12
C LEU A 122 6.37 -7.68 -15.04
N PRO A 123 6.86 -6.49 -15.41
CA PRO A 123 7.16 -5.44 -14.44
C PRO A 123 5.85 -4.91 -13.83
N ALA A 124 5.84 -4.70 -12.51
CA ALA A 124 4.68 -4.18 -11.78
C ALA A 124 5.07 -3.04 -10.85
N ALA A 125 4.13 -2.13 -10.66
CA ALA A 125 4.16 -1.10 -9.62
C ALA A 125 2.78 -0.97 -8.99
N VAL A 126 2.73 -0.48 -7.75
CA VAL A 126 1.50 -0.27 -6.99
C VAL A 126 1.44 1.16 -6.48
N VAL A 127 0.29 1.78 -6.65
CA VAL A 127 0.00 3.14 -6.17
C VAL A 127 -1.30 3.11 -5.37
N CYS A 128 -1.24 3.55 -4.12
CA CYS A 128 -2.38 3.59 -3.22
C CYS A 128 -2.70 5.02 -2.80
N VAL A 129 -3.86 5.23 -2.17
CA VAL A 129 -4.19 6.43 -1.43
C VAL A 129 -4.61 6.07 -0.02
N THR A 130 -4.14 6.82 0.97
CA THR A 130 -4.50 6.62 2.38
C THR A 130 -5.86 7.25 2.68
N LEU A 131 -6.72 6.56 3.44
CA LEU A 131 -8.05 7.04 3.78
C LEU A 131 -8.20 7.39 5.27
N LEU A 132 -7.36 6.81 6.13
CA LEU A 132 -7.35 7.07 7.59
C LEU A 132 -5.97 6.83 8.18
N ASP A 133 -5.72 7.41 9.36
CA ASP A 133 -4.56 7.11 10.18
C ASP A 133 -4.89 5.98 11.18
N ARG A 134 -4.35 4.80 10.93
CA ARG A 134 -4.59 3.61 11.75
C ARG A 134 -4.02 3.70 13.17
N LEU A 135 -3.10 4.64 13.42
CA LEU A 135 -2.62 4.94 14.78
C LEU A 135 -3.63 5.76 15.59
N GLU A 136 -4.59 6.41 14.94
CA GLU A 136 -5.64 7.20 15.60
C GLU A 136 -6.98 6.46 15.69
N GLY A 137 -7.24 5.48 14.83
CA GLY A 137 -8.47 4.71 14.86
C GLY A 137 -8.62 3.71 13.73
N ASP A 138 -9.75 3.03 13.71
CA ASP A 138 -10.08 1.99 12.73
C ASP A 138 -11.18 2.42 11.76
N GLN A 139 -11.84 3.57 12.01
CA GLN A 139 -12.94 4.05 11.20
C GLN A 139 -12.57 5.27 10.36
N ILE A 140 -13.08 5.32 9.14
CA ILE A 140 -12.96 6.47 8.25
C ILE A 140 -13.93 7.56 8.72
N SER A 141 -13.42 8.77 8.97
CA SER A 141 -14.21 9.91 9.41
C SER A 141 -14.38 11.00 8.35
N SER A 142 -13.67 10.91 7.23
CA SER A 142 -13.74 11.90 6.15
C SER A 142 -15.10 11.86 5.43
N PRO A 143 -15.67 13.01 5.02
CA PRO A 143 -16.89 13.08 4.23
C PRO A 143 -16.76 12.33 2.89
N HIS A 144 -17.90 11.88 2.36
CA HIS A 144 -17.94 11.09 1.11
C HIS A 144 -17.29 11.82 -0.08
N GLU A 145 -17.53 13.13 -0.23
CA GLU A 145 -16.96 13.93 -1.31
C GLU A 145 -15.43 14.01 -1.23
N VAL A 146 -14.88 14.07 -0.01
CA VAL A 146 -13.45 14.09 0.25
C VAL A 146 -12.85 12.73 -0.12
N LEU A 147 -13.49 11.63 0.27
CA LEU A 147 -13.05 10.29 -0.09
C LEU A 147 -13.10 10.06 -1.60
N ALA A 148 -14.14 10.56 -2.28
CA ALA A 148 -14.27 10.48 -3.73
C ALA A 148 -13.11 11.21 -4.45
N GLU A 149 -12.68 12.36 -3.92
CA GLU A 149 -11.53 13.08 -4.44
C GLU A 149 -10.22 12.31 -4.17
N TYR A 150 -10.04 11.78 -2.96
CA TYR A 150 -8.84 10.99 -2.63
C TYR A 150 -8.66 9.79 -3.56
N GLN A 151 -9.73 9.06 -3.86
CA GLN A 151 -9.70 7.89 -4.74
C GLN A 151 -9.28 8.21 -6.17
N GLN A 152 -9.44 9.45 -6.62
CA GLN A 152 -9.02 9.87 -7.96
C GLN A 152 -7.51 10.18 -8.04
N ARG A 153 -6.84 10.44 -6.91
CA ARG A 153 -5.41 10.84 -6.90
C ARG A 153 -4.47 9.81 -7.52
N PRO A 154 -4.54 8.51 -7.15
CA PRO A 154 -3.75 7.48 -7.81
C PRO A 154 -4.01 7.39 -9.30
N GLN A 155 -5.28 7.53 -9.72
CA GLN A 155 -5.68 7.47 -11.14
C GLN A 155 -5.06 8.64 -11.94
N ARG A 156 -5.04 9.86 -11.37
CA ARG A 156 -4.40 11.03 -12.00
C ARG A 156 -2.90 10.82 -12.17
N LEU A 157 -2.23 10.30 -11.14
CA LEU A 157 -0.79 9.99 -11.20
C LEU A 157 -0.48 8.95 -12.27
N VAL A 158 -1.17 7.81 -12.24
CA VAL A 158 -0.96 6.72 -13.21
C VAL A 158 -1.35 7.17 -14.63
N GLY A 159 -2.44 7.93 -14.78
CA GLY A 159 -2.83 8.51 -16.07
C GLY A 159 -1.77 9.47 -16.63
N ARG A 160 -1.13 10.29 -15.79
CA ARG A 160 -0.01 11.15 -16.19
C ARG A 160 1.19 10.32 -16.65
N PHE A 161 1.54 9.27 -15.92
CA PHE A 161 2.61 8.36 -16.28
C PHE A 161 2.35 7.69 -17.63
N ILE A 162 1.15 7.13 -17.85
CA ILE A 162 0.78 6.49 -19.12
C ILE A 162 0.88 7.49 -20.29
N LYS A 163 0.33 8.70 -20.15
CA LYS A 163 0.43 9.74 -21.19
C LYS A 163 1.87 10.08 -21.52
N LYS A 164 2.74 10.17 -20.52
CA LYS A 164 4.17 10.43 -20.72
C LYS A 164 4.84 9.30 -21.52
N CYS A 165 4.55 8.04 -21.19
CA CYS A 165 5.09 6.90 -21.91
C CYS A 165 4.64 6.87 -23.39
N LEU A 166 3.36 7.13 -23.66
CA LEU A 166 2.81 7.16 -25.01
C LEU A 166 3.34 8.34 -25.85
N SER A 167 3.70 9.44 -25.19
CA SER A 167 4.28 10.62 -25.91
C SER A 167 5.77 10.45 -26.21
N ALA A 168 6.44 9.49 -25.60
CA ALA A 168 7.86 9.20 -25.79
C ALA A 168 8.13 8.00 -26.73
N ALA A 169 7.06 7.30 -27.14
CA ALA A 169 7.08 6.18 -28.08
C ALA A 169 6.85 6.67 -29.51
#